data_7270c960486c25b8b0fd4e643af308b2
#
_entry.id   7270c960486c25b8b0fd4e643af308b2
#
_cell.length_a   1.000
_cell.length_b   1.000
_cell.length_c   1.000
_cell.angle_alpha   90.00
_cell.angle_beta   90.00
_cell.angle_gamma   90.00
#
_symmetry.space_group_name_H-M   'P 1'
#
loop_
_entity.id
_entity.type
_entity.pdbx_description
1 polymer ?
#
loop_
_entity_poly.entity_id
_entity_poly.type
_entity_poly.pdbx_seq_one_letter_code
_entity_poly.pdbx_strand_id
1 'polypeptide(L)'
;MNPQILTRIAIACSCLFSAWLVGDVELRGDISLPKIFSDHMVLQRDSRVKVWGTADPNQTLIVKFAGKELKVTATAKGDWNVVINTPGAGGPYELEVSAEGGEPKVVFNDVMVGEVWLCCGQDNMELPVCKSLNAETEVEQSKNYPSIRLFSMGDYSSVEPMENIYKAVPWRVCSPDSVKDFSASGYFFGRELSKRLKNANGERIPVGLIDVAWGGTVCEAWISRATQDGVESLKPMLKYWDEEVEQPLSPLRPGNLYNGMIAPLKRFPIRGVIWYQGESNVGRGNQYATLFPTLIRDWRKNFVLGDFPFYFVQLAPFDYPEKPFESLAEIWDAQLKTFKSVENTRMVVTTDIGDLQQLSPPNKQEVGRRLALAALADVYADQLPEGEVKPVYSGPIFDGATVTEEGTIRVTFQHTHDGLKIRNDEPELLGFTICGEDGKFVPATAKIDGQRVEVSSTEINKPKYVRFGWNKTNLPNLVNSQGLPASPFRTDDFDLISKGREF
;
A
#
# COMPACT_ATOMS: atom_id res chain seq x y z
N MET A 1 8.97 4.00 -80.94
CA MET A 1 8.56 4.88 -82.08
C MET A 1 7.73 6.04 -81.51
N ASN A 2 8.24 7.19 -81.72
CA ASN A 2 7.76 8.55 -81.44
C ASN A 2 6.56 8.89 -82.36
N PRO A 3 6.00 10.14 -82.33
CA PRO A 3 5.56 11.06 -81.31
C PRO A 3 4.28 11.87 -81.69
N GLN A 4 3.97 12.91 -80.85
CA GLN A 4 3.29 14.17 -81.19
C GLN A 4 1.76 14.16 -81.40
N ILE A 5 0.89 15.16 -81.05
CA ILE A 5 1.02 16.64 -81.07
C ILE A 5 -0.10 17.27 -80.25
N LEU A 6 0.26 18.35 -79.59
CA LEU A 6 -0.50 19.53 -79.10
C LEU A 6 -1.92 19.79 -79.63
N THR A 7 -2.81 20.31 -78.76
CA THR A 7 -3.48 21.61 -79.05
C THR A 7 -4.08 22.22 -77.73
N ARG A 8 -3.77 23.49 -77.47
CA ARG A 8 -4.25 24.39 -76.40
C ARG A 8 -5.68 24.86 -76.77
N ILE A 9 -6.54 24.91 -75.76
CA ILE A 9 -7.69 25.84 -75.78
C ILE A 9 -7.74 26.48 -74.39
N ALA A 10 -7.49 27.78 -74.32
CA ALA A 10 -7.72 28.62 -73.13
C ALA A 10 -9.20 29.05 -73.15
N ILE A 11 -9.87 28.76 -72.07
CA ILE A 11 -11.21 29.41 -71.81
C ILE A 11 -11.01 30.09 -70.42
N ALA A 12 -11.07 31.43 -70.51
CA ALA A 12 -11.16 32.30 -69.35
C ALA A 12 -12.58 32.20 -68.77
N CYS A 13 -12.67 31.72 -67.55
CA CYS A 13 -13.93 31.82 -66.79
C CYS A 13 -13.64 32.69 -65.58
N SER A 14 -14.17 33.91 -65.58
CA SER A 14 -14.22 34.82 -64.43
C SER A 14 -15.12 34.21 -63.35
N CYS A 15 -14.59 33.69 -62.31
CA CYS A 15 -15.36 33.34 -61.09
C CYS A 15 -15.18 34.41 -60.07
N LEU A 16 -16.26 35.09 -59.74
CA LEU A 16 -16.43 35.95 -58.59
C LEU A 16 -16.04 35.20 -57.30
N PHE A 17 -15.02 35.67 -56.62
CA PHE A 17 -14.70 35.25 -55.26
C PHE A 17 -15.74 35.82 -54.30
N SER A 18 -16.76 35.03 -53.97
CA SER A 18 -17.55 35.26 -52.77
C SER A 18 -16.70 34.85 -51.60
N ALA A 19 -16.15 35.83 -50.88
CA ALA A 19 -15.51 35.60 -49.58
C ALA A 19 -16.60 35.13 -48.60
N TRP A 20 -16.67 33.81 -48.41
CA TRP A 20 -17.31 33.25 -47.24
C TRP A 20 -16.40 33.55 -46.06
N LEU A 21 -16.86 34.43 -45.17
CA LEU A 21 -16.34 34.49 -43.79
C LEU A 21 -16.65 33.13 -43.18
N VAL A 22 -15.70 32.18 -43.28
CA VAL A 22 -15.65 31.05 -42.39
C VAL A 22 -15.21 31.67 -41.06
N GLY A 23 -16.19 31.92 -40.19
CA GLY A 23 -15.88 32.21 -38.81
C GLY A 23 -15.01 31.07 -38.31
N ASP A 24 -13.86 31.40 -37.74
CA ASP A 24 -13.05 30.45 -37.01
C ASP A 24 -13.93 29.75 -35.98
N VAL A 25 -14.38 28.56 -36.31
CA VAL A 25 -14.90 27.64 -35.33
C VAL A 25 -13.64 27.27 -34.54
N GLU A 26 -13.36 28.03 -33.50
CA GLU A 26 -12.42 27.59 -32.44
C GLU A 26 -12.91 26.21 -32.03
N LEU A 27 -12.17 25.18 -32.45
CA LEU A 27 -12.29 23.85 -31.86
C LEU A 27 -11.96 24.03 -30.38
N ARG A 28 -12.99 24.20 -29.57
CA ARG A 28 -12.80 24.26 -28.10
C ARG A 28 -12.22 22.93 -27.68
N GLY A 29 -11.03 22.97 -27.11
CA GLY A 29 -10.36 21.78 -26.56
C GLY A 29 -11.19 21.19 -25.42
N ASP A 30 -11.14 19.88 -25.31
CA ASP A 30 -11.85 19.15 -24.28
C ASP A 30 -11.21 19.42 -22.91
N ILE A 31 -12.04 19.65 -21.89
CA ILE A 31 -11.60 19.64 -20.49
C ILE A 31 -11.26 18.19 -20.11
N SER A 32 -10.02 17.94 -19.68
CA SER A 32 -9.55 16.61 -19.31
C SER A 32 -9.05 16.58 -17.88
N LEU A 33 -9.43 15.53 -17.14
CA LEU A 33 -8.94 15.24 -15.79
C LEU A 33 -8.24 13.87 -15.76
N PRO A 34 -7.28 13.65 -14.82
CA PRO A 34 -6.67 12.35 -14.60
C PRO A 34 -7.69 11.25 -14.28
N LYS A 35 -7.38 10.01 -14.67
CA LYS A 35 -8.26 8.85 -14.52
C LYS A 35 -8.68 8.54 -13.07
N ILE A 36 -8.00 9.11 -12.07
CA ILE A 36 -8.41 8.97 -10.67
C ILE A 36 -9.74 9.68 -10.39
N PHE A 37 -10.09 10.69 -11.20
CA PHE A 37 -11.40 11.33 -11.16
C PHE A 37 -12.34 10.61 -12.12
N SER A 38 -13.35 9.97 -11.57
CA SER A 38 -14.42 9.30 -12.33
C SER A 38 -15.68 9.21 -11.49
N ASP A 39 -16.78 8.81 -12.10
CA ASP A 39 -17.99 8.45 -11.37
C ASP A 39 -17.66 7.48 -10.22
N HIS A 40 -18.43 7.52 -9.16
CA HIS A 40 -18.32 6.66 -7.98
C HIS A 40 -17.07 6.87 -7.13
N MET A 41 -16.22 7.88 -7.43
CA MET A 41 -15.01 8.13 -6.63
C MET A 41 -15.31 8.50 -5.18
N VAL A 42 -14.31 8.26 -4.32
CA VAL A 42 -14.30 8.79 -2.95
C VAL A 42 -13.22 9.85 -2.84
N LEU A 43 -13.60 11.03 -2.36
CA LEU A 43 -12.67 12.09 -1.97
C LEU A 43 -12.42 12.02 -0.47
N GLN A 44 -11.15 12.21 -0.05
CA GLN A 44 -10.79 12.19 1.37
C GLN A 44 -11.57 13.27 2.12
N ARG A 45 -12.29 12.89 3.20
CA ARG A 45 -13.08 13.83 4.02
C ARG A 45 -12.20 14.77 4.84
N ASP A 46 -12.76 15.89 5.24
CA ASP A 46 -12.11 16.89 6.10
C ASP A 46 -10.72 17.28 5.56
N SER A 47 -10.60 17.42 4.24
CA SER A 47 -9.34 17.57 3.53
C SER A 47 -9.39 18.68 2.49
N ARG A 48 -8.19 19.11 2.10
CA ARG A 48 -7.96 20.00 0.96
C ARG A 48 -7.65 19.13 -0.26
N VAL A 49 -8.63 18.86 -1.09
CA VAL A 49 -8.48 18.05 -2.29
C VAL A 49 -8.10 18.93 -3.47
N LYS A 50 -6.96 18.64 -4.08
CA LYS A 50 -6.58 19.26 -5.35
C LYS A 50 -7.34 18.57 -6.48
N VAL A 51 -8.04 19.35 -7.30
CA VAL A 51 -8.63 18.92 -8.56
C VAL A 51 -7.80 19.56 -9.68
N TRP A 52 -7.38 18.78 -10.66
CA TRP A 52 -6.47 19.26 -11.71
C TRP A 52 -6.72 18.58 -13.05
N GLY A 53 -6.23 19.21 -14.11
CA GLY A 53 -6.35 18.68 -15.45
C GLY A 53 -5.79 19.61 -16.51
N THR A 54 -6.23 19.41 -17.73
CA THR A 54 -5.89 20.25 -18.88
C THR A 54 -7.15 20.80 -19.54
N ALA A 55 -7.02 21.96 -20.19
CA ALA A 55 -8.05 22.66 -20.95
C ALA A 55 -7.36 23.52 -22.02
N ASP A 56 -8.09 24.32 -22.76
CA ASP A 56 -7.49 25.28 -23.67
C ASP A 56 -6.60 26.29 -22.94
N PRO A 57 -5.48 26.72 -23.56
CA PRO A 57 -4.62 27.74 -22.99
C PRO A 57 -5.39 29.00 -22.58
N ASN A 58 -5.17 29.48 -21.35
CA ASN A 58 -5.83 30.65 -20.78
C ASN A 58 -7.36 30.55 -20.65
N GLN A 59 -7.95 29.36 -20.84
CA GLN A 59 -9.39 29.14 -20.63
C GLN A 59 -9.76 29.31 -19.17
N THR A 60 -10.83 30.02 -18.90
CA THR A 60 -11.41 30.11 -17.56
C THR A 60 -12.40 28.98 -17.34
N LEU A 61 -12.22 28.29 -16.19
CA LEU A 61 -13.02 27.15 -15.79
C LEU A 61 -13.76 27.44 -14.48
N ILE A 62 -14.93 26.85 -14.35
CA ILE A 62 -15.76 26.83 -13.14
C ILE A 62 -15.78 25.41 -12.60
N VAL A 63 -15.39 25.23 -11.35
CA VAL A 63 -15.42 23.94 -10.65
C VAL A 63 -16.48 24.00 -9.56
N LYS A 64 -17.48 23.11 -9.63
CA LYS A 64 -18.57 23.04 -8.65
C LYS A 64 -18.51 21.74 -7.89
N PHE A 65 -18.58 21.82 -6.55
CA PHE A 65 -18.62 20.68 -5.66
C PHE A 65 -19.30 21.02 -4.33
N ALA A 66 -20.21 20.17 -3.86
CA ALA A 66 -20.88 20.29 -2.54
C ALA A 66 -21.46 21.70 -2.30
N GLY A 67 -22.12 22.27 -3.30
CA GLY A 67 -22.76 23.60 -3.23
C GLY A 67 -21.80 24.80 -3.29
N LYS A 68 -20.50 24.55 -3.51
CA LYS A 68 -19.49 25.61 -3.71
C LYS A 68 -19.08 25.68 -5.18
N GLU A 69 -18.76 26.91 -5.61
CA GLU A 69 -18.26 27.20 -6.95
C GLU A 69 -16.90 27.91 -6.82
N LEU A 70 -15.92 27.45 -7.61
CA LEU A 70 -14.58 27.99 -7.68
C LEU A 70 -14.19 28.28 -9.12
N LYS A 71 -13.56 29.43 -9.34
CA LYS A 71 -13.08 29.84 -10.66
C LYS A 71 -11.57 29.67 -10.75
N VAL A 72 -11.07 29.13 -11.87
CA VAL A 72 -9.65 28.96 -12.17
C VAL A 72 -9.39 29.22 -13.63
N THR A 73 -8.22 29.76 -13.96
CA THR A 73 -7.79 29.96 -15.35
C THR A 73 -6.63 28.99 -15.66
N ALA A 74 -6.74 28.26 -16.74
CA ALA A 74 -5.68 27.41 -17.26
C ALA A 74 -4.44 28.25 -17.63
N THR A 75 -3.28 27.66 -17.46
CA THR A 75 -2.00 28.31 -17.84
C THR A 75 -1.91 28.45 -19.38
N ALA A 76 -0.87 29.14 -19.86
CA ALA A 76 -0.57 29.21 -21.29
C ALA A 76 -0.22 27.83 -21.91
N LYS A 77 0.02 26.78 -21.07
CA LYS A 77 0.20 25.38 -21.52
C LYS A 77 -1.08 24.56 -21.42
N GLY A 78 -2.17 25.15 -20.94
CA GLY A 78 -3.44 24.46 -20.73
C GLY A 78 -3.58 23.76 -19.36
N ASP A 79 -2.55 23.74 -18.53
CA ASP A 79 -2.65 23.11 -17.21
C ASP A 79 -3.44 23.97 -16.24
N TRP A 80 -4.32 23.35 -15.47
CA TRP A 80 -5.06 24.01 -14.40
C TRP A 80 -5.14 23.17 -13.13
N ASN A 81 -5.35 23.81 -12.01
CA ASN A 81 -5.69 23.14 -10.75
C ASN A 81 -6.42 24.10 -9.82
N VAL A 82 -7.27 23.52 -8.96
CA VAL A 82 -7.97 24.23 -7.90
C VAL A 82 -8.01 23.35 -6.67
N VAL A 83 -8.14 23.96 -5.49
CA VAL A 83 -8.27 23.22 -4.21
C VAL A 83 -9.69 23.37 -3.71
N ILE A 84 -10.41 22.25 -3.61
CA ILE A 84 -11.71 22.16 -2.95
C ILE A 84 -11.51 21.70 -1.50
N ASN A 85 -12.34 22.22 -0.57
CA ASN A 85 -12.39 21.71 0.79
C ASN A 85 -13.56 20.72 0.88
N THR A 86 -13.27 19.47 1.15
CA THR A 86 -14.30 18.45 1.32
C THR A 86 -15.00 18.60 2.66
N PRO A 87 -16.32 18.38 2.72
CA PRO A 87 -17.05 18.31 3.99
C PRO A 87 -16.69 17.05 4.78
N GLY A 88 -17.34 16.84 5.92
CA GLY A 88 -17.39 15.57 6.62
C GLY A 88 -17.94 14.46 5.74
N ALA A 89 -17.84 13.20 6.22
CA ALA A 89 -18.26 12.02 5.45
C ALA A 89 -19.73 12.07 5.02
N GLY A 90 -20.00 11.78 3.75
CA GLY A 90 -21.35 11.79 3.17
C GLY A 90 -21.36 11.70 1.66
N GLY A 91 -22.47 12.06 1.05
CA GLY A 91 -22.73 12.00 -0.38
C GLY A 91 -24.04 11.25 -0.67
N PRO A 92 -24.37 11.00 -1.95
CA PRO A 92 -23.56 11.34 -3.12
C PRO A 92 -23.58 12.83 -3.47
N TYR A 93 -22.48 13.29 -4.02
CA TYR A 93 -22.30 14.62 -4.60
C TYR A 93 -22.05 14.51 -6.10
N GLU A 94 -22.08 15.66 -6.76
CA GLU A 94 -21.62 15.83 -8.14
C GLU A 94 -20.39 16.74 -8.14
N LEU A 95 -19.37 16.39 -8.94
CA LEU A 95 -18.23 17.26 -9.25
C LEU A 95 -18.33 17.68 -10.71
N GLU A 96 -18.60 18.96 -10.95
CA GLU A 96 -18.68 19.56 -12.29
C GLU A 96 -17.45 20.43 -12.53
N VAL A 97 -16.87 20.30 -13.73
CA VAL A 97 -15.85 21.21 -14.27
C VAL A 97 -16.34 21.69 -15.62
N SER A 98 -16.58 22.97 -15.78
CA SER A 98 -17.11 23.57 -17.02
C SER A 98 -16.30 24.79 -17.44
N ALA A 99 -16.31 25.10 -18.75
CA ALA A 99 -15.82 26.39 -19.22
C ALA A 99 -16.72 27.54 -18.70
N GLU A 100 -16.18 28.75 -18.58
CA GLU A 100 -16.97 29.95 -18.34
C GLU A 100 -17.93 30.16 -19.54
N GLY A 101 -19.20 29.99 -19.30
CA GLY A 101 -20.22 29.96 -20.36
C GLY A 101 -20.93 28.60 -20.50
N GLY A 102 -20.52 27.60 -19.72
CA GLY A 102 -21.23 26.36 -19.51
C GLY A 102 -20.71 25.15 -20.31
N GLU A 103 -20.16 25.35 -21.48
CA GLU A 103 -19.65 24.27 -22.35
C GLU A 103 -18.25 24.62 -22.91
N PRO A 104 -17.34 23.66 -23.08
CA PRO A 104 -17.49 22.22 -22.71
C PRO A 104 -17.52 22.00 -21.20
N LYS A 105 -18.09 20.86 -20.77
CA LYS A 105 -18.10 20.46 -19.35
C LYS A 105 -17.86 18.97 -19.15
N VAL A 106 -17.30 18.64 -17.98
CA VAL A 106 -17.15 17.28 -17.47
C VAL A 106 -17.88 17.18 -16.13
N VAL A 107 -18.68 16.15 -15.96
CA VAL A 107 -19.44 15.90 -14.73
C VAL A 107 -19.16 14.50 -14.24
N PHE A 108 -18.80 14.39 -12.96
CA PHE A 108 -18.66 13.12 -12.25
C PHE A 108 -19.81 12.98 -11.24
N ASN A 109 -20.53 11.88 -11.36
CA ASN A 109 -21.69 11.55 -10.54
C ASN A 109 -21.35 10.58 -9.42
N ASP A 110 -22.22 10.50 -8.41
CA ASP A 110 -22.09 9.58 -7.26
C ASP A 110 -20.71 9.73 -6.57
N VAL A 111 -20.24 10.97 -6.42
CA VAL A 111 -18.99 11.29 -5.71
C VAL A 111 -19.26 11.23 -4.22
N MET A 112 -18.55 10.35 -3.53
CA MET A 112 -18.64 10.22 -2.07
C MET A 112 -17.50 10.99 -1.38
N VAL A 113 -17.73 11.39 -0.16
CA VAL A 113 -16.71 11.94 0.74
C VAL A 113 -16.53 10.98 1.90
N GLY A 114 -15.32 10.48 2.10
CA GLY A 114 -15.06 9.43 3.09
C GLY A 114 -13.57 9.22 3.36
N GLU A 115 -13.19 8.00 3.65
CA GLU A 115 -11.81 7.60 3.94
C GLU A 115 -11.18 6.95 2.71
N VAL A 116 -10.04 7.46 2.27
CA VAL A 116 -9.31 6.94 1.10
C VAL A 116 -8.03 6.27 1.53
N TRP A 117 -7.85 5.01 1.18
CA TRP A 117 -6.67 4.22 1.50
C TRP A 117 -6.00 3.64 0.26
N LEU A 118 -4.66 3.72 0.20
CA LEU A 118 -3.87 2.99 -0.79
C LEU A 118 -3.61 1.57 -0.29
N CYS A 119 -3.89 0.58 -1.14
CA CYS A 119 -3.61 -0.84 -0.94
C CYS A 119 -2.44 -1.21 -1.85
N CYS A 120 -1.22 -1.25 -1.30
CA CYS A 120 0.00 -1.33 -2.09
C CYS A 120 0.85 -2.54 -1.72
N GLY A 121 1.59 -3.07 -2.68
CA GLY A 121 2.49 -4.18 -2.44
C GLY A 121 2.72 -5.09 -3.64
N GLN A 122 2.85 -6.39 -3.35
CA GLN A 122 3.05 -7.42 -4.37
C GLN A 122 2.01 -8.55 -4.23
N ASP A 123 2.34 -9.79 -4.61
CA ASP A 123 1.46 -10.97 -4.70
C ASP A 123 0.39 -11.07 -3.59
N ASN A 124 0.80 -10.87 -2.34
CA ASN A 124 -0.11 -11.01 -1.19
C ASN A 124 -1.09 -9.82 -1.03
N MET A 125 -0.76 -8.65 -1.59
CA MET A 125 -1.71 -7.54 -1.72
C MET A 125 -2.56 -7.70 -2.98
N GLU A 126 -1.96 -8.13 -4.08
CA GLU A 126 -2.62 -8.30 -5.39
C GLU A 126 -3.63 -9.45 -5.43
N LEU A 127 -3.45 -10.50 -4.59
CA LEU A 127 -4.33 -11.67 -4.60
C LEU A 127 -5.80 -11.26 -4.55
N PRO A 128 -6.61 -11.62 -5.59
CA PRO A 128 -7.98 -11.15 -5.70
C PRO A 128 -8.94 -11.90 -4.76
N VAL A 129 -10.08 -11.29 -4.44
CA VAL A 129 -11.11 -11.87 -3.56
C VAL A 129 -11.57 -13.25 -4.05
N CYS A 130 -11.68 -13.45 -5.36
CA CYS A 130 -12.08 -14.76 -5.93
C CYS A 130 -11.05 -15.89 -5.68
N LYS A 131 -9.86 -15.59 -5.17
CA LYS A 131 -8.84 -16.56 -4.75
C LYS A 131 -8.65 -16.62 -3.23
N SER A 132 -9.41 -15.86 -2.47
CA SER A 132 -9.36 -15.87 -1.01
C SER A 132 -10.11 -17.06 -0.42
N LEU A 133 -9.95 -17.28 0.89
CA LEU A 133 -10.71 -18.29 1.60
C LEU A 133 -12.22 -17.98 1.51
N ASN A 134 -13.06 -19.01 1.29
CA ASN A 134 -14.52 -18.86 1.13
C ASN A 134 -14.95 -17.85 0.05
N ALA A 135 -14.20 -17.76 -1.04
CA ALA A 135 -14.33 -16.77 -2.09
C ALA A 135 -15.76 -16.53 -2.60
N GLU A 136 -16.51 -17.59 -2.91
CA GLU A 136 -17.89 -17.47 -3.43
C GLU A 136 -18.79 -16.73 -2.44
N THR A 137 -18.73 -17.10 -1.17
CA THR A 137 -19.50 -16.45 -0.09
C THR A 137 -19.09 -14.99 0.08
N GLU A 138 -17.79 -14.69 0.06
CA GLU A 138 -17.26 -13.35 0.23
C GLU A 138 -17.63 -12.42 -0.94
N VAL A 139 -17.55 -12.94 -2.16
CA VAL A 139 -17.99 -12.21 -3.36
C VAL A 139 -19.48 -11.89 -3.26
N GLU A 140 -20.34 -12.88 -2.98
CA GLU A 140 -21.79 -12.67 -2.89
C GLU A 140 -22.17 -11.70 -1.76
N GLN A 141 -21.50 -11.74 -0.61
CA GLN A 141 -21.77 -10.84 0.52
C GLN A 141 -21.33 -9.39 0.26
N SER A 142 -20.47 -9.14 -0.73
CA SER A 142 -19.96 -7.80 -1.03
C SER A 142 -21.06 -6.79 -1.38
N LYS A 143 -22.20 -7.27 -1.91
CA LYS A 143 -23.40 -6.45 -2.17
C LYS A 143 -23.94 -5.71 -0.93
N ASN A 144 -23.58 -6.16 0.27
CA ASN A 144 -23.99 -5.53 1.53
C ASN A 144 -23.11 -4.32 1.91
N TYR A 145 -22.11 -3.99 1.10
CA TYR A 145 -21.13 -2.93 1.39
C TYR A 145 -21.03 -1.87 0.27
N PRO A 146 -22.15 -1.30 -0.21
CA PRO A 146 -22.13 -0.33 -1.32
C PRO A 146 -21.45 1.00 -0.96
N SER A 147 -21.19 1.24 0.34
CA SER A 147 -20.37 2.39 0.79
C SER A 147 -18.88 2.23 0.53
N ILE A 148 -18.42 1.03 0.16
CA ILE A 148 -17.05 0.81 -0.31
C ILE A 148 -16.98 1.11 -1.81
N ARG A 149 -15.93 1.81 -2.23
CA ARG A 149 -15.62 2.10 -3.63
C ARG A 149 -14.25 1.57 -3.95
N LEU A 150 -14.12 0.99 -5.13
CA LEU A 150 -12.95 0.23 -5.58
C LEU A 150 -12.36 0.87 -6.83
N PHE A 151 -11.08 1.21 -6.78
CA PHE A 151 -10.29 1.69 -7.92
C PHE A 151 -9.05 0.82 -8.04
N SER A 152 -8.71 0.33 -9.23
CA SER A 152 -7.50 -0.47 -9.43
C SER A 152 -6.62 0.15 -10.49
N MET A 153 -5.34 0.33 -10.19
CA MET A 153 -4.34 0.66 -11.19
C MET A 153 -3.90 -0.60 -11.92
N GLY A 154 -3.72 -0.49 -13.23
CA GLY A 154 -3.06 -1.57 -13.99
C GLY A 154 -1.56 -1.40 -13.93
N ASP A 155 -0.86 -2.51 -14.03
CA ASP A 155 0.60 -2.60 -14.04
C ASP A 155 1.21 -1.67 -15.09
N TYR A 156 2.09 -0.80 -14.63
CA TYR A 156 2.81 0.11 -15.48
C TYR A 156 4.15 0.53 -14.88
N SER A 157 5.21 0.25 -15.60
CA SER A 157 6.59 0.61 -15.27
C SER A 157 7.04 1.78 -16.13
N SER A 158 7.71 2.78 -15.55
CA SER A 158 8.18 3.97 -16.28
C SER A 158 9.55 4.41 -15.77
N VAL A 159 10.42 4.83 -16.69
CA VAL A 159 11.72 5.40 -16.35
C VAL A 159 11.60 6.81 -15.76
N GLU A 160 10.54 7.55 -16.13
CA GLU A 160 10.27 8.90 -15.65
C GLU A 160 8.97 8.96 -14.85
N PRO A 161 8.87 9.84 -13.84
CA PRO A 161 7.63 10.01 -13.07
C PRO A 161 6.45 10.42 -13.95
N MET A 162 5.39 9.62 -13.94
CA MET A 162 4.17 9.91 -14.67
C MET A 162 3.32 10.96 -13.95
N GLU A 163 2.73 11.87 -14.73
CA GLU A 163 1.77 12.85 -14.22
C GLU A 163 0.34 12.30 -14.16
N ASN A 164 0.03 11.32 -15.03
CA ASN A 164 -1.29 10.69 -15.14
C ASN A 164 -1.19 9.17 -15.08
N ILE A 165 -2.27 8.54 -14.63
CA ILE A 165 -2.40 7.09 -14.59
C ILE A 165 -2.52 6.56 -16.02
N TYR A 166 -1.62 5.67 -16.43
CA TYR A 166 -1.61 5.10 -17.78
C TYR A 166 -2.77 4.13 -17.97
N LYS A 167 -2.98 3.19 -17.03
CA LYS A 167 -4.00 2.14 -17.09
C LYS A 167 -4.70 2.02 -15.73
N ALA A 168 -6.02 1.99 -15.75
CA ALA A 168 -6.83 1.79 -14.54
C ALA A 168 -8.17 1.15 -14.85
N VAL A 169 -8.72 0.46 -13.86
CA VAL A 169 -10.15 0.21 -13.75
C VAL A 169 -10.71 1.37 -12.92
N PRO A 170 -11.61 2.21 -13.47
CA PRO A 170 -12.13 3.38 -12.77
C PRO A 170 -12.90 2.99 -11.50
N TRP A 171 -13.21 3.98 -10.67
CA TRP A 171 -13.98 3.76 -9.45
C TRP A 171 -15.30 3.03 -9.73
N ARG A 172 -15.57 2.02 -8.91
CA ARG A 172 -16.80 1.22 -8.95
C ARG A 172 -17.39 1.05 -7.56
N VAL A 173 -18.70 1.02 -7.49
CA VAL A 173 -19.42 0.61 -6.27
C VAL A 173 -19.09 -0.85 -5.97
N CYS A 174 -18.81 -1.16 -4.70
CA CYS A 174 -18.58 -2.55 -4.27
C CYS A 174 -19.81 -3.41 -4.53
N SER A 175 -19.61 -4.47 -5.28
CA SER A 175 -20.62 -5.45 -5.69
C SER A 175 -19.94 -6.78 -6.02
N PRO A 176 -20.68 -7.89 -6.18
CA PRO A 176 -20.09 -9.17 -6.61
C PRO A 176 -19.25 -9.05 -7.89
N ASP A 177 -19.68 -8.24 -8.85
CA ASP A 177 -18.96 -8.05 -10.12
C ASP A 177 -17.67 -7.23 -9.98
N SER A 178 -17.67 -6.22 -9.10
CA SER A 178 -16.53 -5.33 -8.93
C SER A 178 -15.48 -5.86 -7.97
N VAL A 179 -15.88 -6.65 -6.95
CA VAL A 179 -14.98 -7.09 -5.88
C VAL A 179 -14.18 -8.33 -6.23
N LYS A 180 -14.72 -9.22 -7.08
CA LYS A 180 -14.12 -10.53 -7.36
C LYS A 180 -12.65 -10.47 -7.77
N ASP A 181 -12.29 -9.48 -8.58
CA ASP A 181 -10.96 -9.27 -9.12
C ASP A 181 -10.16 -8.18 -8.37
N PHE A 182 -10.69 -7.64 -7.27
CA PHE A 182 -10.04 -6.64 -6.45
C PHE A 182 -9.16 -7.28 -5.37
N SER A 183 -8.13 -6.58 -4.89
CA SER A 183 -7.29 -6.98 -3.75
C SER A 183 -8.11 -7.50 -2.58
N ALA A 184 -7.92 -8.77 -2.21
CA ALA A 184 -8.60 -9.37 -1.06
C ALA A 184 -8.16 -8.70 0.26
N SER A 185 -6.86 -8.48 0.45
CA SER A 185 -6.33 -7.78 1.63
C SER A 185 -6.93 -6.39 1.77
N GLY A 186 -7.00 -5.64 0.66
CA GLY A 186 -7.61 -4.31 0.61
C GLY A 186 -9.12 -4.34 0.87
N TYR A 187 -9.85 -5.24 0.21
CA TYR A 187 -11.30 -5.36 0.41
C TYR A 187 -11.67 -5.72 1.85
N PHE A 188 -11.03 -6.74 2.43
CA PHE A 188 -11.34 -7.14 3.81
C PHE A 188 -10.96 -6.06 4.83
N PHE A 189 -9.90 -5.30 4.59
CA PHE A 189 -9.60 -4.11 5.38
C PHE A 189 -10.73 -3.08 5.32
N GLY A 190 -11.13 -2.68 4.11
CA GLY A 190 -12.22 -1.72 3.91
C GLY A 190 -13.56 -2.21 4.46
N ARG A 191 -13.86 -3.51 4.34
CA ARG A 191 -15.05 -4.14 4.90
C ARG A 191 -15.11 -4.01 6.42
N GLU A 192 -14.01 -4.29 7.11
CA GLU A 192 -13.96 -4.17 8.58
C GLU A 192 -14.09 -2.71 9.04
N LEU A 193 -13.50 -1.75 8.32
CA LEU A 193 -13.72 -0.32 8.57
C LEU A 193 -15.19 0.06 8.36
N SER A 194 -15.78 -0.33 7.22
CA SER A 194 -17.18 -0.04 6.88
C SER A 194 -18.20 -0.59 7.89
N LYS A 195 -17.90 -1.68 8.58
CA LYS A 195 -18.75 -2.22 9.65
C LYS A 195 -18.78 -1.30 10.88
N ARG A 196 -17.71 -0.61 11.19
CA ARG A 196 -17.51 0.09 12.45
C ARG A 196 -17.58 1.60 12.34
N LEU A 197 -17.13 2.18 11.20
CA LEU A 197 -17.11 3.63 11.02
C LEU A 197 -18.47 4.13 10.59
N LYS A 198 -19.02 5.05 11.42
CA LYS A 198 -20.30 5.70 11.16
C LYS A 198 -20.18 7.21 11.31
N ASN A 199 -20.94 7.94 10.52
CA ASN A 199 -21.09 9.38 10.68
C ASN A 199 -22.06 9.71 11.85
N ALA A 200 -22.24 10.98 12.13
CA ALA A 200 -23.14 11.44 13.21
C ALA A 200 -24.60 11.01 13.05
N ASN A 201 -25.03 10.66 11.83
CA ASN A 201 -26.37 10.17 11.53
C ASN A 201 -26.50 8.65 11.69
N GLY A 202 -25.42 7.95 12.06
CA GLY A 202 -25.38 6.48 12.15
C GLY A 202 -25.18 5.76 10.81
N GLU A 203 -24.94 6.48 9.70
CA GLU A 203 -24.69 5.93 8.38
C GLU A 203 -23.23 5.52 8.25
N ARG A 204 -22.96 4.47 7.45
CA ARG A 204 -21.60 4.03 7.18
C ARG A 204 -20.78 5.11 6.48
N ILE A 205 -19.60 5.41 6.99
CA ILE A 205 -18.65 6.29 6.30
C ILE A 205 -18.18 5.62 5.01
N PRO A 206 -18.23 6.32 3.86
CA PRO A 206 -17.70 5.80 2.61
C PRO A 206 -16.21 5.48 2.73
N VAL A 207 -15.79 4.34 2.14
CA VAL A 207 -14.38 3.91 2.13
C VAL A 207 -13.95 3.71 0.68
N GLY A 208 -13.03 4.54 0.21
CA GLY A 208 -12.37 4.41 -1.08
C GLY A 208 -11.08 3.61 -0.94
N LEU A 209 -10.96 2.54 -1.72
CA LEU A 209 -9.79 1.69 -1.77
C LEU A 209 -9.14 1.82 -3.14
N ILE A 210 -7.87 2.18 -3.17
CA ILE A 210 -7.07 2.30 -4.38
C ILE A 210 -6.06 1.17 -4.38
N ASP A 211 -6.26 0.18 -5.22
CA ASP A 211 -5.37 -0.96 -5.37
C ASP A 211 -4.22 -0.61 -6.31
N VAL A 212 -2.99 -0.74 -5.79
CA VAL A 212 -1.73 -0.41 -6.46
C VAL A 212 -0.72 -1.50 -6.11
N ALA A 213 -0.97 -2.72 -6.56
CA ALA A 213 -0.12 -3.88 -6.29
C ALA A 213 0.35 -4.52 -7.59
N TRP A 214 1.57 -5.08 -7.58
CA TRP A 214 2.13 -5.85 -8.69
C TRP A 214 2.98 -7.00 -8.16
N GLY A 215 2.57 -8.23 -8.44
CA GLY A 215 3.22 -9.45 -7.99
C GLY A 215 4.67 -9.58 -8.45
N GLY A 216 5.50 -10.22 -7.62
CA GLY A 216 6.91 -10.47 -7.93
C GLY A 216 7.83 -9.26 -7.84
N THR A 217 7.37 -8.11 -7.36
CA THR A 217 8.16 -6.86 -7.37
C THR A 217 8.94 -6.63 -6.08
N VAL A 218 10.05 -5.92 -6.20
CA VAL A 218 10.99 -5.62 -5.12
C VAL A 218 10.77 -4.22 -4.54
N CYS A 219 11.09 -4.02 -3.26
CA CYS A 219 10.86 -2.78 -2.52
C CYS A 219 11.48 -1.55 -3.20
N GLU A 220 12.71 -1.66 -3.70
CA GLU A 220 13.44 -0.57 -4.36
C GLU A 220 12.77 -0.04 -5.63
N ALA A 221 11.97 -0.85 -6.30
CA ALA A 221 11.20 -0.39 -7.46
C ALA A 221 10.12 0.65 -7.11
N TRP A 222 9.64 0.63 -5.87
CA TRP A 222 8.58 1.48 -5.35
C TRP A 222 9.09 2.76 -4.65
N ILE A 223 10.41 2.99 -4.60
CA ILE A 223 11.04 4.18 -4.00
C ILE A 223 11.48 5.11 -5.13
N SER A 224 11.25 6.42 -5.02
CA SER A 224 11.73 7.37 -6.04
C SER A 224 13.24 7.26 -6.21
N ARG A 225 13.71 7.31 -7.47
CA ARG A 225 15.14 7.22 -7.77
C ARG A 225 15.92 8.35 -7.06
N ALA A 226 15.39 9.55 -7.06
CA ALA A 226 16.02 10.70 -6.39
C ALA A 226 16.25 10.48 -4.88
N THR A 227 15.37 9.76 -4.20
CA THR A 227 15.56 9.42 -2.78
C THR A 227 16.63 8.34 -2.63
N GLN A 228 16.63 7.31 -3.47
CA GLN A 228 17.63 6.24 -3.42
C GLN A 228 19.05 6.73 -3.71
N ASP A 229 19.22 7.64 -4.65
CA ASP A 229 20.53 8.26 -4.97
C ASP A 229 21.17 8.97 -3.77
N GLY A 230 20.34 9.45 -2.84
CA GLY A 230 20.76 10.09 -1.60
C GLY A 230 21.20 9.12 -0.48
N VAL A 231 21.02 7.80 -0.66
CA VAL A 231 21.32 6.77 0.36
C VAL A 231 22.61 6.03 -0.02
N GLU A 232 23.69 6.29 0.71
CA GLU A 232 25.03 5.77 0.38
C GLU A 232 25.06 4.23 0.24
N SER A 233 24.42 3.52 1.15
CA SER A 233 24.40 2.05 1.16
C SER A 233 23.62 1.42 0.00
N LEU A 234 22.83 2.20 -0.75
CA LEU A 234 22.09 1.72 -1.94
C LEU A 234 22.86 1.96 -3.25
N LYS A 235 23.93 2.75 -3.24
CA LYS A 235 24.69 3.08 -4.46
C LYS A 235 25.23 1.86 -5.22
N PRO A 236 25.76 0.80 -4.59
CA PRO A 236 26.22 -0.38 -5.32
C PRO A 236 25.09 -1.05 -6.11
N MET A 237 23.90 -1.19 -5.51
CA MET A 237 22.71 -1.72 -6.20
C MET A 237 22.30 -0.83 -7.37
N LEU A 238 22.25 0.49 -7.17
CA LEU A 238 21.87 1.43 -8.23
C LEU A 238 22.86 1.40 -9.39
N LYS A 239 24.16 1.36 -9.09
CA LYS A 239 25.22 1.21 -10.09
C LYS A 239 25.05 -0.08 -10.92
N TYR A 240 24.78 -1.22 -10.28
CA TYR A 240 24.52 -2.48 -10.97
C TYR A 240 23.36 -2.34 -11.95
N TRP A 241 22.25 -1.76 -11.53
CA TRP A 241 21.09 -1.55 -12.39
C TRP A 241 21.36 -0.59 -13.56
N ASP A 242 22.23 0.40 -13.38
CA ASP A 242 22.54 1.40 -14.40
C ASP A 242 23.56 0.86 -15.43
N GLU A 243 24.53 0.08 -15.00
CA GLU A 243 25.66 -0.37 -15.85
C GLU A 243 25.48 -1.78 -16.40
N GLU A 244 24.82 -2.70 -15.66
CA GLU A 244 24.78 -4.14 -16.00
C GLU A 244 23.41 -4.63 -16.49
N VAL A 245 22.32 -3.86 -16.27
CA VAL A 245 20.96 -4.30 -16.62
C VAL A 245 20.38 -3.50 -17.78
N GLU A 246 20.32 -4.09 -18.96
CA GLU A 246 19.83 -3.48 -20.21
C GLU A 246 18.28 -3.47 -20.33
N GLN A 247 17.54 -3.45 -19.22
CA GLN A 247 16.07 -3.45 -19.21
C GLN A 247 15.52 -2.17 -18.60
N PRO A 248 15.43 -1.07 -19.36
CA PRO A 248 15.03 0.23 -18.80
C PRO A 248 13.61 0.24 -18.21
N LEU A 249 12.70 -0.55 -18.76
CA LEU A 249 11.30 -0.65 -18.30
C LEU A 249 11.04 -1.86 -17.38
N SER A 250 12.08 -2.50 -16.83
CA SER A 250 11.89 -3.60 -15.89
C SER A 250 11.09 -3.14 -14.67
N PRO A 251 10.04 -3.86 -14.24
CA PRO A 251 9.31 -3.56 -13.01
C PRO A 251 10.15 -3.80 -11.74
N LEU A 252 11.32 -4.41 -11.87
CA LEU A 252 12.26 -4.63 -10.77
C LEU A 252 13.29 -3.50 -10.65
N ARG A 253 13.40 -2.64 -11.68
CA ARG A 253 14.37 -1.56 -11.67
C ARG A 253 14.02 -0.51 -10.60
N PRO A 254 15.01 -0.06 -9.81
CA PRO A 254 14.81 0.97 -8.79
C PRO A 254 14.11 2.22 -9.32
N GLY A 255 12.99 2.59 -8.70
CA GLY A 255 12.20 3.77 -9.05
C GLY A 255 11.12 3.58 -10.11
N ASN A 256 11.17 2.52 -10.92
CA ASN A 256 10.27 2.41 -12.06
C ASN A 256 8.78 2.27 -11.69
N LEU A 257 8.46 1.55 -10.62
CA LEU A 257 7.07 1.41 -10.14
C LEU A 257 6.63 2.65 -9.38
N TYR A 258 7.54 3.30 -8.64
CA TYR A 258 7.25 4.62 -8.11
C TYR A 258 6.84 5.56 -9.25
N ASN A 259 7.61 5.61 -10.31
CA ASN A 259 7.35 6.49 -11.45
C ASN A 259 6.02 6.18 -12.15
N GLY A 260 5.73 4.91 -12.41
CA GLY A 260 4.55 4.49 -13.16
C GLY A 260 3.27 4.43 -12.35
N MET A 261 3.35 4.10 -11.05
CA MET A 261 2.18 3.75 -10.25
C MET A 261 1.97 4.64 -9.01
N ILE A 262 3.01 5.21 -8.43
CA ILE A 262 2.88 6.06 -7.23
C ILE A 262 2.88 7.55 -7.58
N ALA A 263 3.79 7.99 -8.44
CA ALA A 263 3.91 9.40 -8.81
C ALA A 263 2.61 10.02 -9.36
N PRO A 264 1.78 9.32 -10.16
CA PRO A 264 0.49 9.84 -10.62
C PRO A 264 -0.52 10.12 -9.51
N LEU A 265 -0.38 9.44 -8.37
CA LEU A 265 -1.30 9.55 -7.22
C LEU A 265 -0.90 10.59 -6.19
N LYS A 266 0.35 11.10 -6.20
CA LYS A 266 0.91 11.98 -5.16
C LYS A 266 0.11 13.25 -4.88
N ARG A 267 -0.74 13.67 -5.81
CA ARG A 267 -1.61 14.86 -5.68
C ARG A 267 -2.99 14.54 -5.12
N PHE A 268 -3.36 13.26 -5.05
CA PHE A 268 -4.67 12.82 -4.57
C PHE A 268 -4.59 12.53 -3.07
N PRO A 269 -5.35 13.25 -2.22
CA PRO A 269 -5.28 13.06 -0.78
C PRO A 269 -5.78 11.71 -0.35
N ILE A 270 -5.02 11.08 0.55
CA ILE A 270 -5.33 9.79 1.16
C ILE A 270 -5.32 9.89 2.67
N ARG A 271 -6.00 8.98 3.35
CA ARG A 271 -5.88 8.79 4.79
C ARG A 271 -4.57 8.11 5.16
N GLY A 272 -4.19 7.08 4.43
CA GLY A 272 -3.02 6.29 4.70
C GLY A 272 -2.79 5.17 3.70
N VAL A 273 -1.83 4.33 4.02
CA VAL A 273 -1.38 3.20 3.20
C VAL A 273 -1.49 1.91 4.00
N ILE A 274 -1.95 0.85 3.36
CA ILE A 274 -1.72 -0.53 3.79
C ILE A 274 -0.76 -1.21 2.80
N TRP A 275 0.30 -1.83 3.33
CA TRP A 275 1.42 -2.37 2.56
C TRP A 275 1.64 -3.85 2.84
N TYR A 276 1.69 -4.68 1.78
CA TYR A 276 2.03 -6.10 1.90
C TYR A 276 3.03 -6.50 0.81
N GLN A 277 4.31 -6.51 1.18
CA GLN A 277 5.43 -6.78 0.29
C GLN A 277 6.65 -7.22 1.11
N GLY A 278 7.59 -7.90 0.48
CA GLY A 278 8.87 -8.27 1.06
C GLY A 278 9.38 -9.62 0.52
N GLU A 279 8.52 -10.44 -0.04
CA GLU A 279 8.81 -11.78 -0.53
C GLU A 279 9.91 -11.78 -1.59
N SER A 280 9.87 -10.82 -2.52
CA SER A 280 10.89 -10.67 -3.56
C SER A 280 12.22 -10.12 -3.05
N ASN A 281 12.26 -9.61 -1.81
CA ASN A 281 13.48 -9.18 -1.13
C ASN A 281 14.05 -10.26 -0.18
N VAL A 282 13.41 -11.43 -0.02
CA VAL A 282 13.91 -12.53 0.80
C VAL A 282 15.29 -12.97 0.31
N GLY A 283 16.26 -13.03 1.23
CA GLY A 283 17.68 -13.23 0.95
C GLY A 283 18.49 -11.94 0.88
N ARG A 284 17.85 -10.77 1.00
CA ARG A 284 18.46 -9.44 1.07
C ARG A 284 17.95 -8.64 2.29
N GLY A 285 17.69 -9.34 3.42
CA GLY A 285 17.10 -8.74 4.62
C GLY A 285 17.93 -7.58 5.19
N ASN A 286 19.26 -7.66 5.13
CA ASN A 286 20.15 -6.58 5.52
C ASN A 286 19.89 -5.28 4.70
N GLN A 287 19.74 -5.40 3.41
CA GLN A 287 19.42 -4.27 2.53
C GLN A 287 17.98 -3.78 2.75
N TYR A 288 17.02 -4.71 2.94
CA TYR A 288 15.62 -4.39 3.18
C TYR A 288 15.42 -3.53 4.43
N ALA A 289 16.26 -3.70 5.46
CA ALA A 289 16.27 -2.85 6.66
C ALA A 289 16.59 -1.36 6.35
N THR A 290 17.21 -1.07 5.21
CA THR A 290 17.40 0.30 4.70
C THR A 290 16.28 0.70 3.74
N LEU A 291 15.91 -0.20 2.82
CA LEU A 291 14.92 0.09 1.78
C LEU A 291 13.54 0.43 2.35
N PHE A 292 13.03 -0.37 3.27
CA PHE A 292 11.65 -0.23 3.71
C PHE A 292 11.38 1.06 4.50
N PRO A 293 12.17 1.46 5.50
CA PRO A 293 12.01 2.78 6.11
C PRO A 293 12.24 3.94 5.14
N THR A 294 13.09 3.75 4.13
CA THR A 294 13.32 4.75 3.08
C THR A 294 12.07 4.93 2.21
N LEU A 295 11.39 3.84 1.82
CA LEU A 295 10.13 3.88 1.09
C LEU A 295 9.07 4.71 1.81
N ILE A 296 8.85 4.46 3.10
CA ILE A 296 7.83 5.16 3.89
C ILE A 296 8.13 6.66 3.94
N ARG A 297 9.38 7.04 4.21
CA ARG A 297 9.80 8.44 4.26
C ARG A 297 9.71 9.12 2.89
N ASP A 298 10.08 8.41 1.83
CA ASP A 298 9.98 8.90 0.43
C ASP A 298 8.53 9.22 0.05
N TRP A 299 7.59 8.31 0.33
CA TRP A 299 6.19 8.54 0.01
C TRP A 299 5.60 9.69 0.83
N ARG A 300 5.85 9.76 2.13
CA ARG A 300 5.41 10.89 2.98
C ARG A 300 5.92 12.24 2.47
N LYS A 301 7.20 12.29 2.08
CA LYS A 301 7.81 13.49 1.49
C LYS A 301 7.13 13.89 0.18
N ASN A 302 6.81 12.94 -0.69
CA ASN A 302 6.28 13.22 -2.03
C ASN A 302 4.78 13.50 -2.05
N PHE A 303 3.98 12.88 -1.17
CA PHE A 303 2.56 13.17 -1.03
C PHE A 303 2.28 14.51 -0.31
N VAL A 304 3.21 15.00 0.50
CA VAL A 304 3.07 16.28 1.25
C VAL A 304 1.81 16.30 2.14
N LEU A 305 1.45 15.16 2.71
CA LEU A 305 0.30 15.00 3.61
C LEU A 305 0.74 14.80 5.08
N GLY A 306 1.99 15.15 5.40
CA GLY A 306 2.60 14.87 6.71
C GLY A 306 2.92 13.39 6.89
N ASP A 307 3.11 12.99 8.14
CA ASP A 307 3.40 11.60 8.50
C ASP A 307 2.11 10.77 8.55
N PHE A 308 1.46 10.61 7.41
CA PHE A 308 0.24 9.81 7.31
C PHE A 308 0.46 8.36 7.77
N PRO A 309 -0.59 7.68 8.28
CA PRO A 309 -0.53 6.29 8.71
C PRO A 309 -0.02 5.35 7.62
N PHE A 310 0.97 4.52 7.97
CA PHE A 310 1.52 3.50 7.09
C PHE A 310 1.51 2.16 7.82
N TYR A 311 0.52 1.32 7.50
CA TYR A 311 0.36 0.01 8.13
C TYR A 311 0.86 -1.08 7.22
N PHE A 312 1.55 -2.06 7.77
CA PHE A 312 2.14 -3.10 6.94
C PHE A 312 2.05 -4.49 7.57
N VAL A 313 2.10 -5.48 6.70
CA VAL A 313 2.05 -6.89 7.08
C VAL A 313 3.46 -7.42 7.22
N GLN A 314 3.78 -7.98 8.39
CA GLN A 314 4.96 -8.82 8.56
C GLN A 314 4.70 -10.14 7.83
N LEU A 315 5.63 -10.54 6.95
CA LEU A 315 5.42 -11.65 6.00
C LEU A 315 4.97 -12.94 6.68
N ALA A 316 4.09 -13.65 6.01
CA ALA A 316 3.69 -15.01 6.39
C ALA A 316 4.86 -16.00 6.18
N PRO A 317 4.96 -17.06 6.98
CA PRO A 317 5.90 -18.14 6.74
C PRO A 317 5.68 -18.80 5.38
N PHE A 318 6.79 -19.03 4.68
CA PHE A 318 6.84 -19.78 3.42
C PHE A 318 8.21 -20.44 3.28
N ASP A 319 8.25 -21.67 2.78
CA ASP A 319 9.51 -22.36 2.52
C ASP A 319 10.08 -21.92 1.16
N TYR A 320 10.91 -20.89 1.16
CA TYR A 320 11.64 -20.43 -0.02
C TYR A 320 12.72 -21.46 -0.39
N PRO A 321 12.52 -22.37 -1.37
CA PRO A 321 13.41 -23.51 -1.60
C PRO A 321 14.83 -23.10 -1.96
N GLU A 322 14.97 -22.03 -2.74
CA GLU A 322 16.24 -21.51 -3.25
C GLU A 322 16.96 -20.58 -2.25
N LYS A 323 16.38 -20.31 -1.07
CA LYS A 323 16.94 -19.35 -0.14
C LYS A 323 17.47 -20.03 1.13
N PRO A 324 18.55 -19.50 1.73
CA PRO A 324 19.03 -19.94 3.02
C PRO A 324 17.96 -19.97 4.11
N PHE A 325 18.14 -20.83 5.10
CA PHE A 325 17.16 -21.11 6.15
C PHE A 325 16.70 -19.88 6.95
N GLU A 326 17.60 -18.94 7.22
CA GLU A 326 17.30 -17.72 8.00
C GLU A 326 16.80 -16.54 7.15
N SER A 327 16.72 -16.68 5.82
CA SER A 327 16.47 -15.54 4.93
C SER A 327 15.17 -14.80 5.20
N LEU A 328 14.08 -15.50 5.55
CA LEU A 328 12.81 -14.87 5.87
C LEU A 328 12.86 -14.17 7.23
N ALA A 329 13.56 -14.77 8.20
CA ALA A 329 13.71 -14.17 9.53
C ALA A 329 14.44 -12.82 9.48
N GLU A 330 15.37 -12.64 8.55
CA GLU A 330 16.03 -11.36 8.33
C GLU A 330 15.08 -10.29 7.77
N ILE A 331 14.09 -10.67 6.95
CA ILE A 331 13.03 -9.75 6.51
C ILE A 331 12.13 -9.39 7.69
N TRP A 332 11.73 -10.36 8.52
CA TRP A 332 10.94 -10.09 9.73
C TRP A 332 11.64 -9.12 10.69
N ASP A 333 12.95 -9.30 10.87
CA ASP A 333 13.77 -8.38 11.68
C ASP A 333 13.81 -6.98 11.09
N ALA A 334 13.98 -6.87 9.77
CA ALA A 334 13.96 -5.57 9.08
C ALA A 334 12.57 -4.88 9.19
N GLN A 335 11.48 -5.65 9.09
CA GLN A 335 10.12 -5.15 9.30
C GLN A 335 9.90 -4.70 10.74
N LEU A 336 10.35 -5.49 11.73
CA LEU A 336 10.29 -5.13 13.15
C LEU A 336 11.12 -3.87 13.47
N LYS A 337 12.33 -3.76 12.91
CA LYS A 337 13.18 -2.56 13.04
C LYS A 337 12.51 -1.32 12.44
N THR A 338 11.87 -1.47 11.28
CA THR A 338 11.11 -0.39 10.64
C THR A 338 9.94 0.06 11.53
N PHE A 339 9.16 -0.89 12.07
CA PHE A 339 8.08 -0.61 13.02
C PHE A 339 8.58 0.18 14.25
N LYS A 340 9.73 -0.18 14.79
CA LYS A 340 10.32 0.47 15.99
C LYS A 340 10.93 1.85 15.69
N SER A 341 11.35 2.13 14.47
CA SER A 341 12.14 3.33 14.11
C SER A 341 11.40 4.37 13.28
N VAL A 342 10.25 4.03 12.69
CA VAL A 342 9.45 4.94 11.86
C VAL A 342 8.13 5.23 12.55
N GLU A 343 7.94 6.46 12.95
CA GLU A 343 6.72 6.91 13.62
C GLU A 343 5.48 6.73 12.73
N ASN A 344 4.32 6.69 13.36
CA ASN A 344 3.01 6.52 12.73
C ASN A 344 2.97 5.32 11.75
N THR A 345 3.57 4.20 12.18
CA THR A 345 3.48 2.90 11.52
C THR A 345 2.81 1.88 12.45
N ARG A 346 2.16 0.88 11.87
CA ARG A 346 1.67 -0.31 12.59
C ARG A 346 2.04 -1.54 11.79
N MET A 347 2.45 -2.57 12.49
CA MET A 347 2.81 -3.87 11.91
C MET A 347 1.80 -4.92 12.36
N VAL A 348 1.25 -5.67 11.41
CA VAL A 348 0.40 -6.82 11.70
C VAL A 348 1.16 -8.11 11.37
N VAL A 349 1.17 -9.02 12.32
CA VAL A 349 1.92 -10.28 12.23
C VAL A 349 1.04 -11.36 11.63
N THR A 350 1.59 -12.19 10.75
CA THR A 350 0.86 -13.24 10.04
C THR A 350 1.52 -14.63 10.12
N THR A 351 2.38 -14.83 11.12
CA THR A 351 3.11 -16.10 11.33
C THR A 351 2.20 -17.30 11.60
N ASP A 352 0.97 -17.06 12.03
CA ASP A 352 -0.06 -18.06 12.37
C ASP A 352 -1.03 -18.41 11.23
N ILE A 353 -1.02 -17.65 10.16
CA ILE A 353 -1.93 -17.80 8.99
C ILE A 353 -1.18 -18.00 7.67
N GLY A 354 0.12 -18.26 7.75
CA GLY A 354 0.94 -18.64 6.60
C GLY A 354 0.73 -20.10 6.18
N ASP A 355 1.29 -20.42 5.03
CA ASP A 355 1.35 -21.77 4.49
C ASP A 355 2.75 -21.98 3.89
N LEU A 356 3.47 -22.99 4.37
CA LEU A 356 4.85 -23.24 3.93
C LEU A 356 4.95 -23.61 2.45
N GLN A 357 3.85 -23.98 1.82
CA GLN A 357 3.80 -24.39 0.40
C GLN A 357 3.11 -23.35 -0.50
N GLN A 358 2.47 -22.32 0.08
CA GLN A 358 1.77 -21.28 -0.66
C GLN A 358 2.33 -19.90 -0.31
N LEU A 359 3.02 -19.27 -1.26
CA LEU A 359 3.58 -17.93 -1.10
C LEU A 359 2.49 -16.91 -0.74
N SER A 360 1.30 -17.07 -1.31
CA SER A 360 0.14 -16.21 -1.11
C SER A 360 -1.01 -17.00 -0.48
N PRO A 361 -0.98 -17.24 0.85
CA PRO A 361 -2.02 -18.01 1.54
C PRO A 361 -3.39 -17.31 1.41
N PRO A 362 -4.50 -18.09 1.25
CA PRO A 362 -5.81 -17.53 0.91
C PRO A 362 -6.54 -16.83 2.06
N ASN A 363 -6.09 -16.97 3.31
CA ASN A 363 -6.74 -16.32 4.47
C ASN A 363 -6.44 -14.80 4.51
N LYS A 364 -6.98 -14.05 3.54
CA LYS A 364 -6.87 -12.59 3.48
C LYS A 364 -7.89 -11.88 4.36
N GLN A 365 -8.93 -12.59 4.80
CA GLN A 365 -9.90 -12.08 5.78
C GLN A 365 -9.19 -11.64 7.06
N GLU A 366 -8.33 -12.51 7.60
CA GLU A 366 -7.61 -12.21 8.83
C GLU A 366 -6.55 -11.11 8.63
N VAL A 367 -5.88 -11.09 7.49
CA VAL A 367 -4.95 -10.00 7.14
C VAL A 367 -5.67 -8.64 7.13
N GLY A 368 -6.78 -8.54 6.39
CA GLY A 368 -7.57 -7.30 6.31
C GLY A 368 -8.15 -6.91 7.68
N ARG A 369 -8.63 -7.88 8.47
CA ARG A 369 -9.12 -7.64 9.83
C ARG A 369 -8.04 -7.05 10.74
N ARG A 370 -6.82 -7.61 10.76
CA ARG A 370 -5.72 -7.11 11.58
C ARG A 370 -5.29 -5.70 11.17
N LEU A 371 -5.20 -5.43 9.86
CA LEU A 371 -4.92 -4.08 9.36
C LEU A 371 -6.02 -3.08 9.78
N ALA A 372 -7.29 -3.49 9.73
CA ALA A 372 -8.40 -2.64 10.17
C ALA A 372 -8.37 -2.42 11.69
N LEU A 373 -8.03 -3.43 12.50
CA LEU A 373 -7.83 -3.25 13.94
C LEU A 373 -6.75 -2.20 14.24
N ALA A 374 -5.65 -2.20 13.48
CA ALA A 374 -4.62 -1.19 13.60
C ALA A 374 -5.16 0.22 13.31
N ALA A 375 -5.91 0.40 12.22
CA ALA A 375 -6.53 1.68 11.87
C ALA A 375 -7.56 2.14 12.91
N LEU A 376 -8.40 1.23 13.39
CA LEU A 376 -9.43 1.52 14.41
C LEU A 376 -8.82 1.86 15.78
N ALA A 377 -7.70 1.25 16.13
CA ALA A 377 -6.99 1.54 17.36
C ALA A 377 -6.17 2.83 17.33
N ASP A 378 -5.88 3.33 16.16
CA ASP A 378 -5.02 4.49 15.92
C ASP A 378 -5.83 5.67 15.37
N VAL A 379 -6.03 5.74 14.06
CA VAL A 379 -6.68 6.86 13.35
C VAL A 379 -8.13 7.07 13.78
N TYR A 380 -8.83 6.00 14.11
CA TYR A 380 -10.29 6.05 14.37
C TYR A 380 -10.65 5.79 15.83
N ALA A 381 -9.67 5.80 16.76
CA ALA A 381 -9.90 5.49 18.16
C ALA A 381 -10.98 6.37 18.81
N ASP A 382 -10.99 7.66 18.48
CA ASP A 382 -11.95 8.64 19.00
C ASP A 382 -13.29 8.68 18.23
N GLN A 383 -13.43 7.84 17.21
CA GLN A 383 -14.62 7.76 16.35
C GLN A 383 -15.39 6.44 16.51
N LEU A 384 -14.91 5.60 17.41
CA LEU A 384 -15.61 4.36 17.74
C LEU A 384 -16.93 4.70 18.46
N PRO A 385 -17.99 3.89 18.28
CA PRO A 385 -19.25 4.08 19.00
C PRO A 385 -19.04 4.17 20.51
N GLU A 386 -19.86 4.98 21.18
CA GLU A 386 -19.81 5.13 22.63
C GLU A 386 -19.94 3.78 23.33
N GLY A 387 -19.01 3.47 24.23
CA GLY A 387 -18.94 2.19 24.95
C GLY A 387 -18.15 1.09 24.23
N GLU A 388 -17.71 1.30 22.99
CA GLU A 388 -16.75 0.38 22.36
C GLU A 388 -15.33 0.60 22.90
N VAL A 389 -14.71 -0.51 23.31
CA VAL A 389 -13.30 -0.50 23.77
C VAL A 389 -12.37 -0.43 22.55
N LYS A 390 -11.33 0.40 22.67
CA LYS A 390 -10.25 0.45 21.67
C LYS A 390 -9.75 -0.95 21.36
N PRO A 391 -9.76 -1.38 20.08
CA PRO A 391 -9.39 -2.74 19.73
C PRO A 391 -7.90 -3.03 19.98
N VAL A 392 -7.62 -4.24 20.43
CA VAL A 392 -6.28 -4.78 20.47
C VAL A 392 -5.86 -5.10 19.05
N TYR A 393 -4.83 -4.43 18.55
CA TYR A 393 -4.41 -4.55 17.14
C TYR A 393 -3.12 -5.34 16.96
N SER A 394 -2.30 -5.48 18.01
CA SER A 394 -0.98 -6.14 17.94
C SER A 394 -0.92 -7.35 18.88
N GLY A 395 -0.24 -8.39 18.43
CA GLY A 395 0.27 -9.44 19.30
C GLY A 395 1.53 -8.99 20.04
N PRO A 396 2.17 -9.89 20.80
CA PRO A 396 3.37 -9.57 21.58
C PRO A 396 4.52 -9.08 20.70
N ILE A 397 5.09 -7.95 21.07
CA ILE A 397 6.29 -7.37 20.44
C ILE A 397 7.43 -7.42 21.46
N PHE A 398 8.55 -7.96 21.04
CA PHE A 398 9.76 -8.04 21.88
C PHE A 398 10.15 -6.66 22.44
N ASP A 399 10.28 -6.59 23.77
CA ASP A 399 10.65 -5.40 24.53
C ASP A 399 12.07 -5.49 25.08
N GLY A 400 12.41 -6.61 25.73
CA GLY A 400 13.73 -6.80 26.32
C GLY A 400 14.00 -8.26 26.71
N ALA A 401 15.29 -8.54 26.99
CA ALA A 401 15.74 -9.83 27.50
C ALA A 401 16.80 -9.63 28.58
N THR A 402 16.76 -10.45 29.65
CA THR A 402 17.70 -10.40 30.77
C THR A 402 18.12 -11.80 31.14
N VAL A 403 19.43 -12.04 31.27
CA VAL A 403 19.96 -13.28 31.80
C VAL A 403 19.74 -13.31 33.34
N THR A 404 19.13 -14.37 33.83
CA THR A 404 18.87 -14.55 35.27
C THR A 404 20.05 -15.20 35.99
N GLU A 405 20.06 -15.15 37.31
CA GLU A 405 21.10 -15.81 38.17
C GLU A 405 21.04 -17.35 38.03
N GLU A 406 19.85 -17.89 37.70
CA GLU A 406 19.64 -19.31 37.49
C GLU A 406 20.14 -19.81 36.12
N GLY A 407 20.68 -18.92 35.30
CA GLY A 407 21.20 -19.26 33.97
C GLY A 407 20.08 -19.45 32.89
N THR A 408 18.95 -18.80 33.08
CA THR A 408 17.88 -18.71 32.06
C THR A 408 17.88 -17.32 31.38
N ILE A 409 17.12 -17.15 30.30
CA ILE A 409 16.86 -15.83 29.72
C ILE A 409 15.39 -15.51 29.94
N ARG A 410 15.13 -14.41 30.63
CA ARG A 410 13.79 -13.84 30.79
C ARG A 410 13.53 -12.84 29.69
N VAL A 411 12.47 -13.10 28.87
CA VAL A 411 12.06 -12.26 27.75
C VAL A 411 10.76 -11.52 28.12
N THR A 412 10.74 -10.21 27.87
CA THR A 412 9.59 -9.32 28.10
C THR A 412 9.01 -8.84 26.79
N PHE A 413 7.71 -8.55 26.79
CA PHE A 413 6.97 -8.15 25.61
C PHE A 413 6.04 -6.97 25.90
N GLN A 414 5.87 -6.10 24.92
CA GLN A 414 4.75 -5.16 24.82
C GLN A 414 3.53 -5.86 24.21
N HIS A 415 2.34 -5.28 24.32
CA HIS A 415 1.08 -5.76 23.74
C HIS A 415 0.64 -7.17 24.23
N THR A 416 0.99 -7.53 25.44
CA THR A 416 0.58 -8.79 26.07
C THR A 416 -0.87 -8.80 26.56
N HIS A 417 -1.44 -7.61 26.82
CA HIS A 417 -2.76 -7.40 27.42
C HIS A 417 -2.95 -8.20 28.73
N ASP A 418 -3.94 -9.09 28.79
CA ASP A 418 -4.22 -9.91 29.98
C ASP A 418 -3.26 -11.10 30.14
N GLY A 419 -2.21 -11.17 29.34
CA GLY A 419 -1.16 -12.19 29.43
C GLY A 419 -0.83 -12.86 28.09
N LEU A 420 0.16 -13.74 28.17
CA LEU A 420 0.62 -14.56 27.06
C LEU A 420 -0.06 -15.92 27.09
N LYS A 421 -0.23 -16.54 25.91
CA LYS A 421 -0.78 -17.88 25.74
C LYS A 421 -0.04 -18.65 24.66
N ILE A 422 -0.14 -19.97 24.71
CA ILE A 422 0.21 -20.85 23.60
C ILE A 422 -1.03 -20.98 22.70
N ARG A 423 -0.84 -20.80 21.41
CA ARG A 423 -1.93 -20.89 20.42
C ARG A 423 -2.54 -22.29 20.43
N ASN A 424 -3.88 -22.36 20.38
CA ASN A 424 -4.67 -23.59 20.34
C ASN A 424 -4.39 -24.56 21.53
N ASP A 425 -3.89 -24.03 22.66
CA ASP A 425 -3.56 -24.83 23.86
C ASP A 425 -2.58 -25.98 23.54
N GLU A 426 -1.69 -25.80 22.56
CA GLU A 426 -0.62 -26.74 22.26
C GLU A 426 0.25 -27.01 23.53
N PRO A 427 0.80 -28.22 23.69
CA PRO A 427 1.45 -28.61 24.94
C PRO A 427 2.77 -27.88 25.21
N GLU A 428 3.42 -27.36 24.16
CA GLU A 428 4.73 -26.74 24.25
C GLU A 428 4.77 -25.38 23.55
N LEU A 429 5.53 -24.45 24.14
CA LEU A 429 5.83 -23.17 23.54
C LEU A 429 7.02 -23.33 22.58
N LEU A 430 6.76 -23.13 21.30
CA LEU A 430 7.70 -23.38 20.20
C LEU A 430 8.38 -22.10 19.69
N GLY A 431 9.52 -22.28 19.04
CA GLY A 431 10.16 -21.22 18.25
C GLY A 431 11.34 -20.54 18.91
N PHE A 432 11.69 -20.90 20.16
CA PHE A 432 12.83 -20.31 20.86
C PHE A 432 14.13 -21.09 20.64
N THR A 433 15.22 -20.34 20.46
CA THR A 433 16.59 -20.84 20.45
C THR A 433 17.47 -19.92 21.26
N ILE A 434 18.51 -20.46 21.94
CA ILE A 434 19.48 -19.68 22.70
C ILE A 434 20.91 -20.06 22.33
N CYS A 435 21.85 -19.15 22.56
CA CYS A 435 23.27 -19.44 22.46
C CYS A 435 24.07 -18.75 23.59
N GLY A 436 25.31 -19.24 23.81
CA GLY A 436 26.30 -18.55 24.62
C GLY A 436 27.12 -17.53 23.84
N GLU A 437 28.34 -17.27 24.29
CA GLU A 437 29.31 -16.39 23.62
C GLU A 437 29.77 -16.90 22.25
N ASP A 438 29.67 -18.19 22.02
CA ASP A 438 30.12 -18.83 20.76
C ASP A 438 29.18 -18.61 19.56
N GLY A 439 28.01 -18.01 19.81
CA GLY A 439 27.00 -17.72 18.76
C GLY A 439 26.32 -18.96 18.15
N LYS A 440 26.50 -20.15 18.75
CA LYS A 440 25.88 -21.39 18.30
C LYS A 440 24.51 -21.55 18.94
N PHE A 441 23.46 -21.25 18.16
CA PHE A 441 22.08 -21.39 18.63
C PHE A 441 21.63 -22.85 18.68
N VAL A 442 21.05 -23.22 19.83
CA VAL A 442 20.44 -24.54 20.07
C VAL A 442 18.96 -24.37 20.42
N PRO A 443 18.09 -25.38 20.18
CA PRO A 443 16.71 -25.37 20.64
C PRO A 443 16.61 -25.10 22.15
N ALA A 444 15.61 -24.36 22.55
CA ALA A 444 15.39 -24.00 23.95
C ALA A 444 13.97 -24.36 24.39
N THR A 445 13.86 -24.79 25.65
CA THR A 445 12.60 -24.92 26.38
C THR A 445 12.16 -23.52 26.81
N ALA A 446 10.92 -23.17 26.54
CA ALA A 446 10.34 -21.90 26.92
C ALA A 446 9.07 -22.11 27.77
N LYS A 447 8.87 -21.28 28.78
CA LYS A 447 7.71 -21.30 29.67
C LYS A 447 7.14 -19.91 29.84
N ILE A 448 5.83 -19.79 29.73
CA ILE A 448 5.13 -18.54 30.02
C ILE A 448 5.03 -18.35 31.54
N ASP A 449 5.43 -17.16 32.00
CA ASP A 449 5.25 -16.66 33.35
C ASP A 449 4.56 -15.30 33.31
N GLY A 450 3.22 -15.33 33.32
CA GLY A 450 2.38 -14.14 33.20
C GLY A 450 2.54 -13.43 31.87
N GLN A 451 3.23 -12.28 31.88
CA GLN A 451 3.50 -11.45 30.68
C GLN A 451 4.94 -11.62 30.16
N ARG A 452 5.64 -12.65 30.59
CA ARG A 452 7.04 -12.94 30.25
C ARG A 452 7.19 -14.36 29.78
N VAL A 453 8.34 -14.64 29.19
CA VAL A 453 8.73 -16.00 28.82
C VAL A 453 10.11 -16.26 29.40
N GLU A 454 10.26 -17.37 30.14
CA GLU A 454 11.53 -17.89 30.59
C GLU A 454 12.05 -18.95 29.63
N VAL A 455 13.29 -18.75 29.15
CA VAL A 455 13.91 -19.58 28.11
C VAL A 455 15.20 -20.21 28.66
N SER A 456 15.34 -21.52 28.48
CA SER A 456 16.50 -22.29 28.96
C SER A 456 16.83 -23.44 28.00
N SER A 457 18.07 -23.96 28.10
CA SER A 457 18.49 -25.21 27.44
C SER A 457 19.49 -25.94 28.31
N THR A 458 19.42 -27.27 28.37
CA THR A 458 20.39 -28.10 29.07
C THR A 458 21.76 -28.12 28.37
N GLU A 459 21.83 -27.69 27.10
CA GLU A 459 23.06 -27.64 26.33
C GLU A 459 23.86 -26.33 26.55
N ILE A 460 23.26 -25.29 27.17
CA ILE A 460 23.87 -23.96 27.33
C ILE A 460 23.83 -23.56 28.79
N ASN A 461 24.97 -23.68 29.47
CA ASN A 461 25.08 -23.32 30.88
C ASN A 461 25.15 -21.80 31.14
N LYS A 462 25.58 -21.01 30.17
CA LYS A 462 25.68 -19.55 30.24
C LYS A 462 25.07 -18.93 29.00
N PRO A 463 23.73 -18.85 28.92
CA PRO A 463 23.07 -18.26 27.79
C PRO A 463 23.33 -16.74 27.76
N LYS A 464 23.45 -16.19 26.54
CA LYS A 464 23.68 -14.76 26.30
C LYS A 464 22.64 -14.18 25.39
N TYR A 465 22.24 -14.91 24.35
CA TYR A 465 21.32 -14.43 23.33
C TYR A 465 20.17 -15.40 23.14
N VAL A 466 19.03 -14.84 22.75
CA VAL A 466 17.80 -15.58 22.41
C VAL A 466 17.25 -15.11 21.07
N ARG A 467 16.76 -16.07 20.28
CA ARG A 467 16.00 -15.83 19.06
C ARG A 467 14.63 -16.51 19.15
N PHE A 468 13.63 -15.91 18.52
CA PHE A 468 12.27 -16.45 18.42
C PHE A 468 11.81 -16.42 16.97
N GLY A 469 11.33 -17.56 16.44
CA GLY A 469 10.86 -17.68 15.07
C GLY A 469 11.95 -17.46 14.01
N TRP A 470 13.23 -17.71 14.34
CA TRP A 470 14.37 -17.31 13.52
C TRP A 470 14.70 -18.30 12.40
N ASN A 471 13.72 -18.62 11.54
CA ASN A 471 13.92 -19.35 10.30
C ASN A 471 12.66 -19.27 9.41
N LYS A 472 12.77 -19.69 8.13
CA LYS A 472 11.69 -19.57 7.15
C LYS A 472 10.54 -20.57 7.34
N THR A 473 10.75 -21.65 8.08
CA THR A 473 9.77 -22.74 8.28
C THR A 473 9.27 -22.85 9.72
N ASN A 474 9.77 -22.01 10.63
CA ASN A 474 9.31 -22.01 12.00
C ASN A 474 7.90 -21.42 12.10
N LEU A 475 7.01 -22.16 12.72
CA LEU A 475 5.65 -21.73 13.03
C LEU A 475 5.55 -21.47 14.54
N PRO A 476 5.99 -20.30 15.00
CA PRO A 476 5.93 -19.96 16.42
C PRO A 476 4.47 -19.87 16.88
N ASN A 477 4.21 -20.26 18.13
CA ASN A 477 2.85 -20.37 18.66
C ASN A 477 2.57 -19.46 19.87
N LEU A 478 3.44 -18.51 20.16
CA LEU A 478 3.22 -17.51 21.20
C LEU A 478 2.18 -16.48 20.71
N VAL A 479 1.13 -16.27 21.50
CA VAL A 479 0.09 -15.27 21.25
C VAL A 479 -0.21 -14.48 22.52
N ASN A 480 -0.87 -13.33 22.39
CA ASN A 480 -1.47 -12.64 23.54
C ASN A 480 -2.85 -13.21 23.91
N SER A 481 -3.45 -12.65 24.96
CA SER A 481 -4.79 -13.05 25.43
C SER A 481 -5.89 -12.95 24.36
N GLN A 482 -5.69 -12.13 23.31
CA GLN A 482 -6.62 -11.95 22.19
C GLN A 482 -6.34 -12.87 20.99
N GLY A 483 -5.35 -13.76 21.13
CA GLY A 483 -4.96 -14.70 20.08
C GLY A 483 -4.12 -14.10 18.95
N LEU A 484 -3.64 -12.87 19.08
CA LEU A 484 -2.75 -12.25 18.08
C LEU A 484 -1.30 -12.75 18.26
N PRO A 485 -0.61 -13.17 17.17
CA PRO A 485 0.69 -13.81 17.24
C PRO A 485 1.82 -12.84 17.59
N ALA A 486 2.83 -13.35 18.28
CA ALA A 486 4.07 -12.64 18.56
C ALA A 486 4.90 -12.47 17.29
N SER A 487 5.53 -11.29 17.16
CA SER A 487 6.52 -11.05 16.11
C SER A 487 7.81 -11.83 16.38
N PRO A 488 8.40 -12.51 15.37
CA PRO A 488 9.76 -13.02 15.46
C PRO A 488 10.77 -11.93 15.83
N PHE A 489 11.82 -12.31 16.54
CA PHE A 489 12.87 -11.39 16.97
C PHE A 489 14.21 -12.09 17.24
N ARG A 490 15.26 -11.30 17.37
CA ARG A 490 16.58 -11.70 17.88
C ARG A 490 17.11 -10.67 18.87
N THR A 491 17.99 -11.10 19.77
CA THR A 491 18.67 -10.23 20.74
C THR A 491 20.16 -10.04 20.45
N ASP A 492 20.69 -10.81 19.53
CA ASP A 492 22.08 -10.71 19.08
C ASP A 492 22.26 -9.66 17.97
N ASP A 493 23.49 -9.24 17.74
CA ASP A 493 23.93 -8.32 16.71
C ASP A 493 24.88 -8.98 15.69
N PHE A 494 24.88 -10.32 15.64
CA PHE A 494 25.72 -11.05 14.69
C PHE A 494 25.37 -10.65 13.25
N ASP A 495 26.36 -10.75 12.37
CA ASP A 495 26.17 -10.46 10.95
C ASP A 495 25.05 -11.31 10.36
N LEU A 496 24.18 -10.68 9.61
CA LEU A 496 23.14 -11.35 8.85
C LEU A 496 23.75 -12.14 7.69
N ILE A 497 23.14 -13.27 7.33
CA ILE A 497 23.60 -14.08 6.18
C ILE A 497 23.48 -13.35 4.85
N SER A 498 22.59 -12.34 4.78
CA SER A 498 22.41 -11.47 3.61
C SER A 498 23.33 -10.23 3.61
N LYS A 499 24.25 -10.08 4.59
CA LYS A 499 25.22 -8.98 4.62
C LYS A 499 26.09 -9.02 3.36
N GLY A 500 26.13 -7.88 2.64
CA GLY A 500 26.85 -7.76 1.36
C GLY A 500 26.14 -8.38 0.15
N ARG A 501 24.89 -8.85 0.30
CA ARG A 501 24.02 -9.24 -0.82
C ARG A 501 23.13 -8.08 -1.20
N GLU A 502 23.33 -7.51 -2.37
CA GLU A 502 22.66 -6.28 -2.78
C GLU A 502 21.75 -6.46 -4.02
N PHE A 503 21.85 -7.63 -4.69
CA PHE A 503 21.10 -7.98 -5.90
C PHE A 503 21.04 -9.49 -6.14
#